data_da867cf59293da675638317e9c30dfe2
#
_entry.id   da867cf59293da675638317e9c30dfe2
#
_cell.length_a   1.000
_cell.length_b   1.000
_cell.length_c   1.000
_cell.angle_alpha   90.00
_cell.angle_beta   90.00
_cell.angle_gamma   90.00
#
_symmetry.space_group_name_H-M   'P 1'
#
loop_
_entity.id
_entity.type
_entity.pdbx_description
1 polymer ?
#
loop_
_entity_poly.entity_id
_entity_poly.type
_entity_poly.pdbx_seq_one_letter_code
_entity_poly.pdbx_strand_id
1 'polypeptide(L)'
;MRHLDSNTFLAISAIAVLVAGGFLLSVSVTLPDGDHTYKALQNFSHFLLFAFLGWAVLFLIHRLMGLQFWKAVAVTAVGLFGLGFAIEVFQIKLASRDASLSDLALDVAGILVGVLLFSMPRLLRQKKKIWAVVASVVMAFTVAVSMKNVIPLVGFDLIRPDIPMVRSFNHPFSVAKIEATGGAQFTKEVSKQQECCVLRMVFKPALYSGVIFHERSAHWSDYERLNIKINSYLPDTRQILLRINDRLHNNLYEDRYNGSFTIVPGFNEIIVPLSLIAMMGNTDFAGRKMNVDDVTRIQFFTNKIESAFALDLLSIELN
;
A
#
# COMPACT_ATOMS: atom_id res chain seq x y z
N MET A 1 -28.65 -30.41 30.10
CA MET A 1 -27.44 -29.88 29.42
C MET A 1 -26.70 -31.06 28.80
N ARG A 2 -26.59 -31.15 27.47
CA ARG A 2 -25.76 -32.19 26.84
C ARG A 2 -24.30 -31.84 27.17
N HIS A 3 -23.57 -32.71 27.85
CA HIS A 3 -22.14 -32.58 28.01
C HIS A 3 -21.51 -32.57 26.63
N LEU A 4 -20.80 -31.45 26.28
CA LEU A 4 -19.94 -31.41 25.10
C LEU A 4 -18.91 -32.54 25.25
N ASP A 5 -18.75 -33.36 24.21
CA ASP A 5 -17.70 -34.35 24.24
C ASP A 5 -16.31 -33.67 24.29
N SER A 6 -15.30 -34.35 24.81
CA SER A 6 -13.95 -33.86 25.01
C SER A 6 -13.34 -33.30 23.69
N ASN A 7 -13.66 -33.93 22.56
CA ASN A 7 -13.14 -33.52 21.26
C ASN A 7 -13.75 -32.20 20.77
N THR A 8 -15.07 -32.05 20.97
CA THR A 8 -15.77 -30.80 20.61
C THR A 8 -15.31 -29.64 21.48
N PHE A 9 -15.11 -29.86 22.79
CA PHE A 9 -14.57 -28.84 23.68
C PHE A 9 -13.16 -28.43 23.26
N LEU A 10 -12.28 -29.38 22.96
CA LEU A 10 -10.91 -29.13 22.51
C LEU A 10 -10.89 -28.33 21.19
N ALA A 11 -11.77 -28.69 20.23
CA ALA A 11 -11.89 -28.00 18.96
C ALA A 11 -12.33 -26.55 19.12
N ILE A 12 -13.35 -26.30 19.95
CA ILE A 12 -13.84 -24.92 20.22
C ILE A 12 -12.74 -24.09 20.87
N SER A 13 -12.04 -24.65 21.87
CA SER A 13 -10.95 -23.95 22.54
C SER A 13 -9.80 -23.61 21.56
N ALA A 14 -9.41 -24.56 20.72
CA ALA A 14 -8.38 -24.34 19.71
C ALA A 14 -8.78 -23.30 18.67
N ILE A 15 -10.04 -23.32 18.21
CA ILE A 15 -10.56 -22.28 17.29
C ILE A 15 -10.54 -20.91 17.97
N ALA A 16 -10.98 -20.82 19.22
CA ALA A 16 -10.97 -19.55 19.96
C ALA A 16 -9.56 -18.97 20.09
N VAL A 17 -8.56 -19.80 20.41
CA VAL A 17 -7.16 -19.39 20.50
C VAL A 17 -6.61 -18.94 19.15
N LEU A 18 -6.90 -19.68 18.06
CA LEU A 18 -6.47 -19.34 16.72
C LEU A 18 -7.07 -18.01 16.24
N VAL A 19 -8.38 -17.82 16.46
CA VAL A 19 -9.09 -16.60 16.06
C VAL A 19 -8.61 -15.41 16.88
N ALA A 20 -8.46 -15.55 18.21
CA ALA A 20 -7.94 -14.50 19.07
C ALA A 20 -6.49 -14.15 18.72
N GLY A 21 -5.64 -15.16 18.50
CA GLY A 21 -4.25 -14.97 18.08
C GLY A 21 -4.15 -14.28 16.73
N GLY A 22 -4.96 -14.67 15.73
CA GLY A 22 -5.04 -14.03 14.43
C GLY A 22 -5.49 -12.56 14.51
N PHE A 23 -6.50 -12.29 15.32
CA PHE A 23 -6.97 -10.92 15.59
C PHE A 23 -5.86 -10.07 16.21
N LEU A 24 -5.21 -10.57 17.27
CA LEU A 24 -4.13 -9.86 17.92
C LEU A 24 -2.95 -9.58 16.99
N LEU A 25 -2.53 -10.55 16.18
CA LEU A 25 -1.47 -10.36 15.18
C LEU A 25 -1.83 -9.27 14.16
N SER A 26 -3.06 -9.30 13.64
CA SER A 26 -3.52 -8.31 12.65
C SER A 26 -3.62 -6.88 13.21
N VAL A 27 -3.86 -6.74 14.52
CA VAL A 27 -4.04 -5.42 15.15
C VAL A 27 -2.75 -4.90 15.78
N SER A 28 -1.92 -5.78 16.35
CA SER A 28 -0.75 -5.38 17.18
C SER A 28 0.53 -5.17 16.38
N VAL A 29 0.65 -5.76 15.18
CA VAL A 29 1.85 -5.59 14.36
C VAL A 29 1.75 -4.27 13.62
N THR A 30 2.35 -3.22 14.18
CA THR A 30 2.59 -1.96 13.50
C THR A 30 4.01 -1.96 12.95
N LEU A 31 4.15 -1.88 11.65
CA LEU A 31 5.44 -1.71 11.00
C LEU A 31 5.78 -0.21 10.92
N PRO A 32 7.07 0.17 10.86
CA PRO A 32 7.46 1.56 10.78
C PRO A 32 6.76 2.28 9.61
N ASP A 33 6.16 3.45 9.89
CA ASP A 33 5.54 4.28 8.87
C ASP A 33 6.60 4.77 7.88
N GLY A 34 6.26 4.73 6.60
CA GLY A 34 7.05 5.34 5.54
C GLY A 34 7.66 4.38 4.52
N ASP A 35 7.67 3.07 4.76
CA ASP A 35 8.17 2.12 3.76
C ASP A 35 7.01 1.31 3.14
N HIS A 36 6.78 1.52 1.83
CA HIS A 36 5.77 0.77 1.07
C HIS A 36 5.99 -0.74 1.09
N THR A 37 7.24 -1.18 1.23
CA THR A 37 7.60 -2.59 1.33
C THR A 37 6.96 -3.20 2.58
N TYR A 38 7.03 -2.50 3.71
CA TYR A 38 6.40 -2.96 4.94
C TYR A 38 4.88 -2.97 4.86
N LYS A 39 4.27 -1.94 4.26
CA LYS A 39 2.81 -1.89 4.06
C LYS A 39 2.34 -3.03 3.14
N ALA A 40 3.04 -3.28 2.04
CA ALA A 40 2.72 -4.38 1.14
C ALA A 40 2.96 -5.76 1.78
N LEU A 41 4.02 -5.92 2.57
CA LEU A 41 4.28 -7.14 3.34
C LEU A 41 3.20 -7.37 4.40
N GLN A 42 2.79 -6.31 5.10
CA GLN A 42 1.72 -6.36 6.07
C GLN A 42 0.39 -6.78 5.44
N ASN A 43 0.01 -6.17 4.32
CA ASN A 43 -1.19 -6.55 3.58
C ASN A 43 -1.11 -8.02 3.11
N PHE A 44 0.05 -8.47 2.63
CA PHE A 44 0.25 -9.86 2.23
C PHE A 44 0.19 -10.84 3.42
N SER A 45 0.55 -10.40 4.62
CA SER A 45 0.44 -11.23 5.84
C SER A 45 -1.01 -11.59 6.17
N HIS A 46 -1.99 -10.75 5.86
CA HIS A 46 -3.41 -11.05 5.97
C HIS A 46 -3.79 -12.28 5.14
N PHE A 47 -3.35 -12.32 3.87
CA PHE A 47 -3.58 -13.49 3.01
C PHE A 47 -3.03 -14.78 3.62
N LEU A 48 -1.78 -14.78 4.08
CA LEU A 48 -1.16 -15.97 4.69
C LEU A 48 -1.86 -16.40 5.98
N LEU A 49 -2.20 -15.44 6.82
CA LEU A 49 -2.93 -15.69 8.07
C LEU A 49 -4.29 -16.32 7.80
N PHE A 50 -5.09 -15.75 6.90
CA PHE A 50 -6.41 -16.26 6.60
C PHE A 50 -6.38 -17.58 5.80
N ALA A 51 -5.31 -17.85 5.03
CA ALA A 51 -5.10 -19.17 4.42
C ALA A 51 -4.84 -20.23 5.47
N PHE A 52 -3.98 -19.93 6.45
CA PHE A 52 -3.74 -20.83 7.59
C PHE A 52 -5.00 -21.05 8.44
N LEU A 53 -5.70 -19.96 8.81
CA LEU A 53 -6.94 -20.03 9.58
C LEU A 53 -8.03 -20.82 8.82
N GLY A 54 -8.20 -20.59 7.51
CA GLY A 54 -9.15 -21.32 6.68
C GLY A 54 -8.90 -22.81 6.68
N TRP A 55 -7.65 -23.23 6.56
CA TRP A 55 -7.25 -24.62 6.65
C TRP A 55 -7.44 -25.20 8.06
N ALA A 56 -6.95 -24.53 9.10
CA ALA A 56 -6.94 -25.03 10.49
C ALA A 56 -8.35 -25.10 11.08
N VAL A 57 -9.17 -24.05 10.92
CA VAL A 57 -10.55 -24.00 11.44
C VAL A 57 -11.42 -25.04 10.74
N LEU A 58 -11.28 -25.19 9.40
CA LEU A 58 -12.00 -26.23 8.67
C LEU A 58 -11.58 -27.63 9.10
N PHE A 59 -10.28 -27.85 9.37
CA PHE A 59 -9.79 -29.12 9.93
C PHE A 59 -10.46 -29.40 11.28
N LEU A 60 -10.45 -28.45 12.21
CA LEU A 60 -11.02 -28.61 13.55
C LEU A 60 -12.52 -28.87 13.48
N ILE A 61 -13.28 -28.05 12.74
CA ILE A 61 -14.73 -28.21 12.64
C ILE A 61 -15.10 -29.53 11.96
N HIS A 62 -14.44 -29.87 10.86
CA HIS A 62 -14.81 -31.08 10.12
C HIS A 62 -14.31 -32.37 10.77
N ARG A 63 -13.06 -32.39 11.28
CA ARG A 63 -12.41 -33.59 11.80
C ARG A 63 -12.73 -33.87 13.26
N LEU A 64 -12.73 -32.83 14.10
CA LEU A 64 -12.92 -32.99 15.54
C LEU A 64 -14.40 -32.85 15.96
N MET A 65 -15.13 -31.92 15.35
CA MET A 65 -16.57 -31.75 15.65
C MET A 65 -17.48 -32.64 14.80
N GLY A 66 -16.94 -33.33 13.80
CA GLY A 66 -17.69 -34.26 12.97
C GLY A 66 -18.73 -33.61 12.03
N LEU A 67 -18.67 -32.30 11.79
CA LEU A 67 -19.58 -31.60 10.89
C LEU A 67 -19.46 -32.15 9.46
N GLN A 68 -20.59 -32.24 8.78
CA GLN A 68 -20.62 -32.58 7.36
C GLN A 68 -19.77 -31.57 6.57
N PHE A 69 -18.97 -32.07 5.63
CA PHE A 69 -17.95 -31.27 4.92
C PHE A 69 -18.44 -29.90 4.42
N TRP A 70 -19.54 -29.86 3.67
CA TRP A 70 -20.05 -28.59 3.13
C TRP A 70 -20.59 -27.63 4.19
N LYS A 71 -21.13 -28.16 5.28
CA LYS A 71 -21.54 -27.36 6.44
C LYS A 71 -20.33 -26.78 7.15
N ALA A 72 -19.28 -27.59 7.30
CA ALA A 72 -18.00 -27.13 7.88
C ALA A 72 -17.37 -26.04 7.02
N VAL A 73 -17.35 -26.19 5.68
CA VAL A 73 -16.87 -25.17 4.75
C VAL A 73 -17.65 -23.86 4.90
N ALA A 74 -18.99 -23.94 4.90
CA ALA A 74 -19.84 -22.75 5.02
C ALA A 74 -19.62 -22.03 6.36
N VAL A 75 -19.58 -22.75 7.48
CA VAL A 75 -19.34 -22.17 8.81
C VAL A 75 -17.95 -21.53 8.88
N THR A 76 -16.93 -22.21 8.35
CA THR A 76 -15.56 -21.66 8.31
C THR A 76 -15.50 -20.38 7.48
N ALA A 77 -16.05 -20.41 6.26
CA ALA A 77 -16.01 -19.26 5.36
C ALA A 77 -16.76 -18.04 5.93
N VAL A 78 -17.98 -18.25 6.43
CA VAL A 78 -18.78 -17.15 7.01
C VAL A 78 -18.15 -16.63 8.31
N GLY A 79 -17.65 -17.52 9.17
CA GLY A 79 -17.03 -17.12 10.43
C GLY A 79 -15.74 -16.32 10.23
N LEU A 80 -14.87 -16.77 9.33
CA LEU A 80 -13.61 -16.06 9.03
C LEU A 80 -13.83 -14.78 8.22
N PHE A 81 -14.80 -14.75 7.32
CA PHE A 81 -15.21 -13.51 6.66
C PHE A 81 -15.70 -12.47 7.67
N GLY A 82 -16.56 -12.91 8.62
CA GLY A 82 -17.00 -12.05 9.72
C GLY A 82 -15.85 -11.54 10.58
N LEU A 83 -14.84 -12.37 10.84
CA LEU A 83 -13.63 -11.97 11.55
C LEU A 83 -12.83 -10.91 10.76
N GLY A 84 -12.56 -11.15 9.48
CA GLY A 84 -11.85 -10.17 8.61
C GLY A 84 -12.59 -8.84 8.57
N PHE A 85 -13.90 -8.87 8.36
CA PHE A 85 -14.72 -7.65 8.40
C PHE A 85 -14.66 -6.93 9.76
N ALA A 86 -14.69 -7.67 10.86
CA ALA A 86 -14.58 -7.10 12.21
C ALA A 86 -13.20 -6.44 12.44
N ILE A 87 -12.13 -7.03 11.92
CA ILE A 87 -10.77 -6.46 11.96
C ILE A 87 -10.76 -5.12 11.22
N GLU A 88 -11.28 -5.05 10.00
CA GLU A 88 -11.35 -3.81 9.22
C GLU A 88 -12.13 -2.70 9.94
N VAL A 89 -13.32 -3.04 10.48
CA VAL A 89 -14.13 -2.09 11.28
C VAL A 89 -13.38 -1.60 12.51
N PHE A 90 -12.61 -2.48 13.16
CA PHE A 90 -11.82 -2.09 14.32
C PHE A 90 -10.64 -1.18 13.92
N GLN A 91 -10.02 -1.43 12.78
CA GLN A 91 -8.90 -0.62 12.26
C GLN A 91 -9.31 0.82 11.91
N ILE A 92 -10.56 1.08 11.51
CA ILE A 92 -11.09 2.44 11.32
C ILE A 92 -10.95 3.31 12.59
N LYS A 93 -11.00 2.69 13.77
CA LYS A 93 -10.88 3.40 15.06
C LYS A 93 -9.44 3.66 15.49
N LEU A 94 -8.47 3.05 14.79
CA LEU A 94 -7.04 3.22 15.08
C LEU A 94 -6.49 4.33 14.20
N ALA A 95 -5.97 5.39 14.80
CA ALA A 95 -5.47 6.59 14.11
C ALA A 95 -4.32 6.33 13.11
N SER A 96 -3.70 5.13 13.15
CA SER A 96 -2.56 4.73 12.32
C SER A 96 -2.92 3.81 11.16
N ARG A 97 -4.20 3.46 10.94
CA ARG A 97 -4.60 2.50 9.91
C ARG A 97 -5.86 2.93 9.17
N ASP A 98 -5.82 2.76 7.85
CA ASP A 98 -6.98 2.95 6.98
C ASP A 98 -7.59 1.59 6.66
N ALA A 99 -8.89 1.42 6.92
CA ALA A 99 -9.62 0.23 6.49
C ALA A 99 -9.57 0.13 4.95
N SER A 100 -9.27 -1.05 4.44
CA SER A 100 -9.04 -1.27 3.03
C SER A 100 -9.86 -2.43 2.48
N LEU A 101 -10.71 -2.16 1.49
CA LEU A 101 -11.39 -3.22 0.73
C LEU A 101 -10.40 -4.22 0.09
N SER A 102 -9.15 -3.80 -0.16
CA SER A 102 -8.11 -4.69 -0.67
C SER A 102 -7.64 -5.70 0.38
N ASP A 103 -7.63 -5.33 1.66
CA ASP A 103 -7.23 -6.24 2.73
C ASP A 103 -8.32 -7.27 2.98
N LEU A 104 -9.60 -6.85 2.97
CA LEU A 104 -10.73 -7.78 3.00
C LEU A 104 -10.72 -8.76 1.79
N ALA A 105 -10.34 -8.30 0.60
CA ALA A 105 -10.21 -9.17 -0.56
C ALA A 105 -9.06 -10.18 -0.41
N LEU A 106 -7.95 -9.81 0.23
CA LEU A 106 -6.85 -10.70 0.57
C LEU A 106 -7.26 -11.74 1.63
N ASP A 107 -8.03 -11.34 2.63
CA ASP A 107 -8.59 -12.25 3.63
C ASP A 107 -9.48 -13.32 2.96
N VAL A 108 -10.39 -12.90 2.07
CA VAL A 108 -11.23 -13.80 1.29
C VAL A 108 -10.40 -14.75 0.41
N ALA A 109 -9.39 -14.23 -0.28
CA ALA A 109 -8.48 -15.05 -1.09
C ALA A 109 -7.74 -16.08 -0.20
N GLY A 110 -7.28 -15.68 0.98
CA GLY A 110 -6.67 -16.57 1.96
C GLY A 110 -7.63 -17.67 2.40
N ILE A 111 -8.85 -17.34 2.82
CA ILE A 111 -9.87 -18.30 3.21
C ILE A 111 -10.10 -19.35 2.11
N LEU A 112 -10.29 -18.88 0.86
CA LEU A 112 -10.52 -19.77 -0.28
C LEU A 112 -9.35 -20.72 -0.53
N VAL A 113 -8.11 -20.22 -0.45
CA VAL A 113 -6.91 -21.06 -0.57
C VAL A 113 -6.81 -22.06 0.57
N GLY A 114 -7.06 -21.66 1.82
CA GLY A 114 -7.05 -22.55 2.97
C GLY A 114 -8.08 -23.69 2.85
N VAL A 115 -9.30 -23.37 2.44
CA VAL A 115 -10.36 -24.34 2.15
C VAL A 115 -9.97 -25.28 1.01
N LEU A 116 -9.38 -24.75 -0.06
CA LEU A 116 -8.91 -25.52 -1.21
C LEU A 116 -7.81 -26.51 -0.80
N LEU A 117 -6.80 -26.06 -0.07
CA LEU A 117 -5.70 -26.89 0.44
C LEU A 117 -6.22 -28.03 1.31
N PHE A 118 -7.15 -27.75 2.22
CA PHE A 118 -7.78 -28.82 3.04
C PHE A 118 -8.56 -29.81 2.19
N SER A 119 -9.21 -29.34 1.14
CA SER A 119 -10.06 -30.15 0.26
C SER A 119 -9.28 -30.98 -0.75
N MET A 120 -8.02 -30.62 -1.03
CA MET A 120 -7.19 -31.16 -2.10
C MET A 120 -7.10 -32.71 -2.11
N PRO A 121 -6.89 -33.43 -0.98
CA PRO A 121 -6.83 -34.89 -0.99
C PRO A 121 -8.15 -35.54 -1.47
N ARG A 122 -9.29 -34.94 -1.16
CA ARG A 122 -10.61 -35.42 -1.64
C ARG A 122 -10.80 -35.14 -3.12
N LEU A 123 -10.37 -33.96 -3.56
CA LEU A 123 -10.48 -33.51 -4.94
C LEU A 123 -9.67 -34.40 -5.89
N LEU A 124 -8.45 -34.71 -5.51
CA LEU A 124 -7.56 -35.59 -6.28
C LEU A 124 -8.12 -37.00 -6.41
N ARG A 125 -8.77 -37.54 -5.36
CA ARG A 125 -9.41 -38.86 -5.40
C ARG A 125 -10.64 -38.92 -6.31
N GLN A 126 -11.36 -37.84 -6.48
CA GLN A 126 -12.60 -37.81 -7.24
C GLN A 126 -12.43 -37.60 -8.74
N LYS A 127 -11.20 -37.31 -9.24
CA LYS A 127 -10.84 -37.09 -10.66
C LYS A 127 -11.81 -36.18 -11.44
N LYS A 128 -12.53 -35.28 -10.75
CA LYS A 128 -13.52 -34.41 -11.39
C LYS A 128 -12.87 -33.20 -12.00
N LYS A 129 -13.01 -33.01 -13.31
CA LYS A 129 -12.56 -31.81 -14.06
C LYS A 129 -13.05 -30.49 -13.46
N ILE A 130 -14.25 -30.50 -12.83
CA ILE A 130 -14.84 -29.33 -12.21
C ILE A 130 -13.95 -28.75 -11.09
N TRP A 131 -13.24 -29.59 -10.37
CA TRP A 131 -12.34 -29.14 -9.30
C TRP A 131 -11.07 -28.50 -9.81
N ALA A 132 -10.57 -28.95 -10.96
CA ALA A 132 -9.47 -28.27 -11.62
C ALA A 132 -9.88 -26.84 -12.02
N VAL A 133 -11.10 -26.67 -12.53
CA VAL A 133 -11.66 -25.36 -12.85
C VAL A 133 -11.79 -24.49 -11.59
N VAL A 134 -12.35 -25.03 -10.50
CA VAL A 134 -12.48 -24.29 -9.23
C VAL A 134 -11.11 -23.87 -8.70
N ALA A 135 -10.13 -24.76 -8.70
CA ALA A 135 -8.77 -24.46 -8.27
C ALA A 135 -8.13 -23.38 -9.14
N SER A 136 -8.33 -23.45 -10.48
CA SER A 136 -7.83 -22.44 -11.40
C SER A 136 -8.47 -21.06 -11.17
N VAL A 137 -9.78 -21.01 -10.93
CA VAL A 137 -10.48 -19.75 -10.63
C VAL A 137 -10.01 -19.17 -9.31
N VAL A 138 -9.87 -19.97 -8.25
CA VAL A 138 -9.33 -19.52 -6.95
C VAL A 138 -7.90 -19.00 -7.13
N MET A 139 -7.07 -19.73 -7.87
CA MET A 139 -5.69 -19.29 -8.13
C MET A 139 -5.65 -17.97 -8.92
N ALA A 140 -6.44 -17.85 -9.99
CA ALA A 140 -6.52 -16.62 -10.79
C ALA A 140 -7.00 -15.43 -9.94
N PHE A 141 -8.01 -15.62 -9.11
CA PHE A 141 -8.49 -14.59 -8.18
C PHE A 141 -7.40 -14.19 -7.17
N THR A 142 -6.73 -15.18 -6.55
CA THR A 142 -5.62 -14.94 -5.61
C THR A 142 -4.49 -14.15 -6.27
N VAL A 143 -4.09 -14.55 -7.49
CA VAL A 143 -3.06 -13.82 -8.25
C VAL A 143 -3.51 -12.39 -8.53
N ALA A 144 -4.73 -12.19 -9.02
CA ALA A 144 -5.24 -10.85 -9.35
C ALA A 144 -5.27 -9.92 -8.13
N VAL A 145 -5.72 -10.40 -6.96
CA VAL A 145 -5.75 -9.61 -5.72
C VAL A 145 -4.34 -9.37 -5.18
N SER A 146 -3.47 -10.39 -5.23
CA SER A 146 -2.09 -10.27 -4.74
C SER A 146 -1.22 -9.37 -5.62
N MET A 147 -1.44 -9.34 -6.93
CA MET A 147 -0.64 -8.52 -7.86
C MET A 147 -0.66 -7.04 -7.50
N LYS A 148 -1.77 -6.52 -6.98
CA LYS A 148 -1.87 -5.13 -6.53
C LYS A 148 -0.85 -4.81 -5.41
N ASN A 149 -0.48 -5.79 -4.60
CA ASN A 149 0.50 -5.65 -3.52
C ASN A 149 1.91 -6.12 -3.94
N VAL A 150 2.00 -7.10 -4.84
CA VAL A 150 3.28 -7.63 -5.34
C VAL A 150 3.95 -6.70 -6.36
N ILE A 151 3.16 -6.06 -7.24
CA ILE A 151 3.70 -5.11 -8.22
C ILE A 151 4.48 -3.96 -7.56
N PRO A 152 3.98 -3.30 -6.51
CA PRO A 152 4.76 -2.30 -5.79
C PRO A 152 6.05 -2.86 -5.18
N LEU A 153 6.03 -4.07 -4.61
CA LEU A 153 7.21 -4.71 -4.03
C LEU A 153 8.29 -4.99 -5.09
N VAL A 154 7.90 -5.66 -6.16
CA VAL A 154 8.82 -6.00 -7.27
C VAL A 154 9.28 -4.73 -7.99
N GLY A 155 8.36 -3.80 -8.26
CA GLY A 155 8.69 -2.51 -8.86
C GLY A 155 9.62 -1.68 -8.00
N PHE A 156 9.52 -1.77 -6.67
CA PHE A 156 10.39 -1.09 -5.73
C PHE A 156 11.86 -1.57 -5.83
N ASP A 157 12.08 -2.85 -6.08
CA ASP A 157 13.42 -3.40 -6.24
C ASP A 157 14.01 -3.23 -7.66
N LEU A 158 13.14 -3.21 -8.69
CA LEU A 158 13.56 -3.06 -10.07
C LEU A 158 13.86 -1.60 -10.48
N ILE A 159 13.22 -0.62 -9.81
CA ILE A 159 13.46 0.80 -10.06
C ILE A 159 14.43 1.32 -9.02
N ARG A 160 15.71 1.12 -9.24
CA ARG A 160 16.73 1.90 -8.53
C ARG A 160 16.74 3.31 -9.12
N PRO A 161 16.86 4.36 -8.29
CA PRO A 161 17.12 5.69 -8.82
C PRO A 161 18.40 5.63 -9.64
N ASP A 162 18.31 6.03 -10.90
CA ASP A 162 19.47 6.12 -11.79
C ASP A 162 20.07 7.51 -11.56
N ILE A 163 20.69 7.70 -10.39
CA ILE A 163 21.22 8.98 -9.97
C ILE A 163 22.19 9.51 -11.06
N PRO A 164 22.04 10.76 -11.50
CA PRO A 164 21.32 11.87 -10.85
C PRO A 164 19.80 11.92 -11.08
N MET A 165 19.22 11.01 -11.88
CA MET A 165 17.79 10.98 -12.16
C MET A 165 17.03 10.31 -11.00
N VAL A 166 16.40 11.09 -10.12
CA VAL A 166 15.57 10.57 -9.02
C VAL A 166 14.29 9.96 -9.58
N ARG A 167 13.65 10.64 -10.55
CA ARG A 167 12.43 10.18 -11.21
C ARG A 167 12.40 10.48 -12.69
N SER A 168 12.20 9.43 -13.47
CA SER A 168 11.74 9.50 -14.84
C SER A 168 10.55 8.56 -15.04
N PHE A 169 9.75 8.79 -16.06
CA PHE A 169 8.52 8.01 -16.30
C PHE A 169 8.64 7.07 -17.49
N ASN A 170 9.84 6.89 -18.03
CA ASN A 170 10.07 6.03 -19.20
C ASN A 170 9.96 4.53 -18.89
N HIS A 171 10.23 4.11 -17.65
CA HIS A 171 10.16 2.72 -17.24
C HIS A 171 8.70 2.26 -17.02
N PRO A 172 8.28 1.03 -17.43
CA PRO A 172 6.92 0.53 -17.24
C PRO A 172 6.41 0.60 -15.79
N PHE A 173 7.28 0.34 -14.82
CA PHE A 173 6.96 0.33 -13.39
C PHE A 173 7.19 1.67 -12.67
N SER A 174 7.48 2.76 -13.40
CA SER A 174 7.78 4.07 -12.80
C SER A 174 6.67 4.61 -11.89
N VAL A 175 5.42 4.17 -12.11
CA VAL A 175 4.25 4.55 -11.30
C VAL A 175 4.02 3.65 -10.08
N ALA A 176 4.74 2.53 -9.95
CA ALA A 176 4.53 1.56 -8.87
C ALA A 176 4.81 2.10 -7.45
N LYS A 177 5.54 3.21 -7.36
CA LYS A 177 5.91 3.90 -6.12
C LYS A 177 5.15 5.23 -5.91
N ILE A 178 4.03 5.41 -6.58
CA ILE A 178 3.26 6.64 -6.54
C ILE A 178 1.92 6.37 -5.89
N GLU A 179 1.53 7.24 -4.97
CA GLU A 179 0.26 7.19 -4.24
C GLU A 179 -0.48 8.52 -4.42
N ALA A 180 -1.80 8.48 -4.58
CA ALA A 180 -2.64 9.67 -4.62
C ALA A 180 -3.39 9.81 -3.30
N THR A 181 -3.52 11.04 -2.81
CA THR A 181 -4.23 11.37 -1.57
C THR A 181 -5.18 12.54 -1.77
N GLY A 182 -6.21 12.66 -0.93
CA GLY A 182 -7.18 13.76 -1.00
C GLY A 182 -7.94 13.83 -2.32
N GLY A 183 -8.25 12.68 -2.93
CA GLY A 183 -8.96 12.62 -4.21
C GLY A 183 -8.12 12.96 -5.43
N ALA A 184 -6.82 13.25 -5.28
CA ALA A 184 -5.92 13.41 -6.42
C ALA A 184 -5.87 12.14 -7.27
N GLN A 185 -5.45 12.28 -8.51
CA GLN A 185 -5.24 11.17 -9.44
C GLN A 185 -3.95 11.40 -10.19
N PHE A 186 -3.36 10.33 -10.71
CA PHE A 186 -2.22 10.43 -11.61
C PHE A 186 -2.34 9.40 -12.73
N THR A 187 -1.80 9.76 -13.88
CA THR A 187 -1.75 8.89 -15.06
C THR A 187 -0.41 9.07 -15.75
N LYS A 188 0.21 7.97 -16.16
CA LYS A 188 1.38 8.03 -17.03
C LYS A 188 0.91 8.28 -18.46
N GLU A 189 1.42 9.33 -19.08
CA GLU A 189 1.08 9.69 -20.46
C GLU A 189 2.35 9.83 -21.31
N VAL A 190 2.21 9.62 -22.61
CA VAL A 190 3.28 9.92 -23.57
C VAL A 190 3.12 11.36 -24.00
N SER A 191 4.10 12.19 -23.69
CA SER A 191 4.11 13.59 -24.13
C SER A 191 4.32 13.65 -25.63
N LYS A 192 3.36 14.27 -26.34
CA LYS A 192 3.49 14.52 -27.79
C LYS A 192 4.60 15.54 -28.13
N GLN A 193 5.02 16.35 -27.16
CA GLN A 193 5.98 17.44 -27.36
C GLN A 193 7.43 17.03 -27.06
N GLN A 194 7.65 15.96 -26.26
CA GLN A 194 8.98 15.64 -25.75
C GLN A 194 9.44 14.20 -26.07
N GLU A 195 8.64 13.44 -26.83
CA GLU A 195 8.89 12.02 -27.16
C GLU A 195 9.19 11.13 -25.93
N CYS A 196 8.80 11.57 -24.73
CA CYS A 196 9.02 10.87 -23.45
C CYS A 196 7.75 10.77 -22.62
N CYS A 197 7.75 9.85 -21.66
CA CYS A 197 6.64 9.68 -20.74
C CYS A 197 6.67 10.74 -19.65
N VAL A 198 5.52 11.29 -19.32
CA VAL A 198 5.28 12.23 -18.22
C VAL A 198 4.28 11.66 -17.23
N LEU A 199 4.30 12.14 -16.01
CA LEU A 199 3.26 11.86 -15.03
C LEU A 199 2.30 13.04 -14.98
N ARG A 200 1.10 12.84 -15.52
CA ARG A 200 -0.01 13.78 -15.31
C ARG A 200 -0.57 13.61 -13.91
N MET A 201 -0.42 14.66 -13.10
CA MET A 201 -0.99 14.76 -11.76
C MET A 201 -2.26 15.61 -11.81
N VAL A 202 -3.39 15.07 -11.37
CA VAL A 202 -4.68 15.75 -11.31
C VAL A 202 -5.02 16.02 -9.86
N PHE A 203 -5.08 17.28 -9.48
CA PHE A 203 -5.49 17.73 -8.15
C PHE A 203 -6.98 18.03 -8.16
N LYS A 204 -7.72 17.52 -7.16
CA LYS A 204 -9.18 17.71 -7.04
C LYS A 204 -9.52 18.57 -5.82
N PRO A 205 -10.70 19.22 -5.82
CA PRO A 205 -11.16 19.98 -4.65
C PRO A 205 -11.14 19.13 -3.39
N ALA A 206 -10.27 19.51 -2.45
CA ALA A 206 -10.12 18.88 -1.14
C ALA A 206 -9.36 19.81 -0.20
N LEU A 207 -9.38 19.52 1.11
CA LEU A 207 -8.55 20.25 2.07
C LEU A 207 -7.06 20.09 1.72
N TYR A 208 -6.64 18.85 1.37
CA TYR A 208 -5.32 18.54 0.85
C TYR A 208 -5.49 17.53 -0.30
N SER A 209 -5.04 17.89 -1.50
CA SER A 209 -5.04 17.00 -2.67
C SER A 209 -3.59 16.83 -3.14
N GLY A 210 -3.08 15.61 -3.28
CA GLY A 210 -1.67 15.43 -3.56
C GLY A 210 -1.26 14.09 -4.15
N VAL A 211 -0.05 14.06 -4.67
CA VAL A 211 0.63 12.89 -5.22
C VAL A 211 1.93 12.67 -4.45
N ILE A 212 2.11 11.46 -3.96
CA ILE A 212 3.24 11.04 -3.12
C ILE A 212 4.13 10.12 -3.93
N PHE A 213 5.40 10.39 -3.93
CA PHE A 213 6.47 9.56 -4.47
C PHE A 213 7.22 8.94 -3.30
N HIS A 214 7.26 7.61 -3.26
CA HIS A 214 8.05 6.90 -2.27
C HIS A 214 9.41 6.62 -2.85
N GLU A 215 10.45 7.11 -2.16
CA GLU A 215 11.83 7.01 -2.61
C GLU A 215 12.59 5.96 -1.79
N ARG A 216 13.66 5.46 -2.37
CA ARG A 216 14.70 4.72 -1.67
C ARG A 216 15.83 5.67 -1.30
N SER A 217 16.47 5.39 -0.16
CA SER A 217 17.74 6.00 0.21
C SER A 217 18.72 5.98 -0.96
N ALA A 218 19.26 7.11 -1.28
CA ALA A 218 20.27 7.32 -2.32
C ALA A 218 21.23 8.41 -1.84
N HIS A 219 22.44 8.43 -2.35
CA HIS A 219 23.48 9.41 -1.94
C HIS A 219 23.18 10.79 -2.54
N TRP A 220 22.19 11.49 -1.98
CA TRP A 220 21.87 12.87 -2.41
C TRP A 220 22.90 13.87 -1.94
N SER A 221 23.64 13.58 -0.85
CA SER A 221 24.68 14.44 -0.31
C SER A 221 25.82 14.75 -1.28
N ASP A 222 25.98 13.94 -2.35
CA ASP A 222 26.97 14.14 -3.40
C ASP A 222 26.55 15.26 -4.39
N TYR A 223 25.36 15.84 -4.23
CA TYR A 223 24.78 16.85 -5.12
C TYR A 223 24.46 18.14 -4.36
N GLU A 224 24.26 19.22 -5.12
CA GLU A 224 23.99 20.54 -4.51
C GLU A 224 22.50 20.88 -4.47
N ARG A 225 21.69 20.38 -5.45
CA ARG A 225 20.32 20.81 -5.63
C ARG A 225 19.43 19.71 -6.21
N LEU A 226 18.13 19.81 -5.89
CA LEU A 226 17.05 19.04 -6.47
C LEU A 226 16.34 19.90 -7.51
N ASN A 227 16.32 19.44 -8.76
CA ASN A 227 15.63 20.09 -9.87
C ASN A 227 14.37 19.32 -10.21
N ILE A 228 13.23 20.03 -10.30
CA ILE A 228 11.92 19.44 -10.59
C ILE A 228 11.36 20.16 -11.83
N LYS A 229 11.11 19.41 -12.90
CA LYS A 229 10.59 19.93 -14.16
C LYS A 229 9.11 19.62 -14.30
N ILE A 230 8.28 20.66 -14.43
CA ILE A 230 6.82 20.58 -14.50
C ILE A 230 6.34 21.38 -15.70
N ASN A 231 5.36 20.84 -16.44
CA ASN A 231 4.63 21.60 -17.46
C ASN A 231 3.19 21.85 -17.01
N SER A 232 2.73 23.09 -17.19
CA SER A 232 1.38 23.53 -16.86
C SER A 232 0.65 23.95 -18.13
N TYR A 233 -0.53 23.36 -18.38
CA TYR A 233 -1.43 23.77 -19.48
C TYR A 233 -2.53 24.72 -18.99
N LEU A 234 -2.42 25.18 -17.75
CA LEU A 234 -3.38 26.11 -17.17
C LEU A 234 -3.18 27.52 -17.72
N PRO A 235 -4.24 28.29 -17.89
CA PRO A 235 -4.13 29.68 -18.33
C PRO A 235 -3.66 30.64 -17.23
N ASP A 236 -3.74 30.21 -15.96
CA ASP A 236 -3.46 30.99 -14.78
C ASP A 236 -2.40 30.30 -13.89
N THR A 237 -1.82 31.09 -13.01
CA THR A 237 -0.81 30.59 -12.05
C THR A 237 -1.46 29.79 -10.94
N ARG A 238 -0.75 28.77 -10.44
CA ARG A 238 -1.18 27.95 -9.30
C ARG A 238 -0.08 27.79 -8.29
N GLN A 239 -0.47 27.66 -7.04
CA GLN A 239 0.43 27.29 -5.96
C GLN A 239 0.49 25.79 -5.82
N ILE A 240 1.71 25.23 -5.76
CA ILE A 240 1.96 23.83 -5.43
C ILE A 240 2.86 23.77 -4.19
N LEU A 241 2.57 22.86 -3.31
CA LEU A 241 3.34 22.62 -2.10
C LEU A 241 4.18 21.37 -2.29
N LEU A 242 5.46 21.45 -1.89
CA LEU A 242 6.40 20.35 -1.91
C LEU A 242 6.75 19.97 -0.47
N ARG A 243 6.57 18.70 -0.16
CA ARG A 243 7.00 18.11 1.09
C ARG A 243 8.04 17.04 0.81
N ILE A 244 9.13 17.05 1.58
CA ILE A 244 10.17 16.02 1.54
C ILE A 244 10.43 15.56 2.98
N ASN A 245 10.49 14.25 3.19
CA ASN A 245 10.88 13.67 4.48
C ASN A 245 11.82 12.48 4.32
N ASP A 246 12.67 12.31 5.33
CA ASP A 246 13.52 11.14 5.49
C ASP A 246 12.81 10.02 6.27
N ARG A 247 13.53 8.93 6.50
CA ARG A 247 13.02 7.75 7.21
C ARG A 247 12.69 8.01 8.67
N LEU A 248 13.38 8.95 9.31
CA LEU A 248 13.22 9.25 10.74
C LEU A 248 12.10 10.25 11.02
N HIS A 249 11.35 10.65 9.98
CA HIS A 249 10.25 11.60 10.11
C HIS A 249 9.18 11.13 11.12
N ASN A 250 8.89 11.97 12.11
CA ASN A 250 7.99 11.68 13.23
C ASN A 250 6.55 12.19 13.05
N ASN A 251 6.16 12.56 11.82
CA ASN A 251 4.88 13.15 11.45
C ASN A 251 4.62 14.61 11.94
N LEU A 252 5.58 15.25 12.59
CA LEU A 252 5.46 16.67 12.91
C LEU A 252 5.72 17.54 11.68
N TYR A 253 5.08 18.72 11.63
CA TYR A 253 5.23 19.65 10.51
C TYR A 253 6.68 20.15 10.38
N GLU A 254 7.34 20.36 11.50
CA GLU A 254 8.71 20.89 11.61
C GLU A 254 9.78 19.85 11.26
N ASP A 255 9.43 18.55 11.33
CA ASP A 255 10.36 17.44 11.07
C ASP A 255 10.38 17.03 9.59
N ARG A 256 10.25 18.01 8.67
CA ARG A 256 10.25 17.78 7.22
C ARG A 256 10.53 19.07 6.46
N TYR A 257 10.97 18.95 5.23
CA TYR A 257 11.02 20.08 4.32
C TYR A 257 9.60 20.43 3.83
N ASN A 258 9.25 21.72 3.89
CA ASN A 258 8.01 22.26 3.34
C ASN A 258 8.34 23.45 2.44
N GLY A 259 8.12 23.31 1.13
CA GLY A 259 8.30 24.38 0.14
C GLY A 259 6.97 24.76 -0.49
N SER A 260 6.84 26.03 -0.91
CA SER A 260 5.71 26.52 -1.67
C SER A 260 6.22 27.17 -2.95
N PHE A 261 5.65 26.77 -4.09
CA PHE A 261 6.12 27.21 -5.41
C PHE A 261 4.95 27.66 -6.27
N THR A 262 5.16 28.75 -7.02
CA THR A 262 4.20 29.26 -7.98
C THR A 262 4.48 28.62 -9.34
N ILE A 263 3.50 27.91 -9.89
CA ILE A 263 3.54 27.31 -11.22
C ILE A 263 2.86 28.26 -12.18
N VAL A 264 3.61 28.73 -13.18
CA VAL A 264 3.09 29.57 -14.26
C VAL A 264 2.68 28.73 -15.47
N PRO A 265 1.86 29.26 -16.41
CA PRO A 265 1.58 28.59 -17.67
C PRO A 265 2.85 28.19 -18.42
N GLY A 266 2.87 26.98 -18.98
CA GLY A 266 4.01 26.43 -19.70
C GLY A 266 5.02 25.67 -18.83
N PHE A 267 6.27 25.70 -19.26
CA PHE A 267 7.35 24.98 -18.60
C PHE A 267 7.82 25.72 -17.34
N ASN A 268 8.00 24.96 -16.25
CA ASN A 268 8.50 25.42 -14.96
C ASN A 268 9.65 24.53 -14.51
N GLU A 269 10.69 25.13 -13.99
CA GLU A 269 11.78 24.44 -13.30
C GLU A 269 11.88 24.95 -11.87
N ILE A 270 11.67 24.04 -10.91
CA ILE A 270 11.79 24.30 -9.47
C ILE A 270 13.15 23.79 -9.03
N ILE A 271 13.98 24.69 -8.51
CA ILE A 271 15.31 24.37 -8.01
C ILE A 271 15.31 24.52 -6.49
N VAL A 272 15.63 23.42 -5.77
CA VAL A 272 15.69 23.40 -4.31
C VAL A 272 17.10 23.02 -3.88
N PRO A 273 17.85 23.89 -3.20
CA PRO A 273 19.16 23.55 -2.63
C PRO A 273 19.02 22.41 -1.60
N LEU A 274 19.87 21.39 -1.68
CA LEU A 274 19.84 20.27 -0.73
C LEU A 274 20.21 20.73 0.69
N SER A 275 21.05 21.75 0.82
CA SER A 275 21.32 22.39 2.11
C SER A 275 20.06 22.95 2.77
N LEU A 276 19.15 23.53 1.98
CA LEU A 276 17.87 24.02 2.47
C LEU A 276 16.95 22.87 2.91
N ILE A 277 16.93 21.77 2.17
CA ILE A 277 16.18 20.55 2.54
C ILE A 277 16.71 20.03 3.88
N ALA A 278 18.02 19.90 4.03
CA ALA A 278 18.63 19.42 5.26
C ALA A 278 18.35 20.35 6.47
N MET A 279 18.38 21.67 6.26
CA MET A 279 18.14 22.66 7.32
C MET A 279 16.69 22.73 7.79
N MET A 280 15.69 22.50 6.92
CA MET A 280 14.28 22.60 7.26
C MET A 280 13.79 21.48 8.20
N GLY A 281 14.56 20.38 8.31
CA GLY A 281 14.34 19.36 9.35
C GLY A 281 14.98 19.74 10.70
N ASN A 282 15.67 20.89 10.78
CA ASN A 282 16.37 21.35 11.99
C ASN A 282 15.76 22.66 12.50
N THR A 283 14.47 22.74 12.62
CA THR A 283 13.86 23.77 13.44
C THR A 283 14.11 23.41 14.90
N ASP A 284 14.13 24.42 15.78
CA ASP A 284 14.38 24.24 17.23
C ASP A 284 13.49 23.20 17.91
N PHE A 285 12.45 22.76 17.22
CA PHE A 285 11.50 21.74 17.67
C PHE A 285 11.92 20.28 17.38
N ALA A 286 12.55 20.01 16.26
CA ALA A 286 12.88 18.63 15.88
C ALA A 286 14.22 18.12 16.46
N GLY A 287 15.11 19.02 16.81
CA GLY A 287 16.41 18.70 17.44
C GLY A 287 17.38 17.91 16.53
N ARG A 288 17.04 17.73 15.23
CA ARG A 288 17.86 17.01 14.26
C ARG A 288 17.87 17.68 12.88
N LYS A 289 18.86 17.34 12.07
CA LYS A 289 18.89 17.66 10.64
C LYS A 289 18.22 16.52 9.85
N MET A 290 17.56 16.87 8.75
CA MET A 290 17.08 15.86 7.82
C MET A 290 18.26 15.15 7.16
N ASN A 291 18.21 13.83 7.12
CA ASN A 291 19.19 13.03 6.38
C ASN A 291 18.79 12.96 4.91
N VAL A 292 19.45 13.76 4.08
CA VAL A 292 19.17 13.81 2.64
C VAL A 292 19.52 12.50 1.91
N ASP A 293 20.39 11.66 2.47
CA ASP A 293 20.73 10.36 1.91
C ASP A 293 19.68 9.28 2.24
N ASP A 294 18.74 9.60 3.10
CA ASP A 294 17.67 8.68 3.50
C ASP A 294 16.27 9.25 3.24
N VAL A 295 16.14 10.05 2.18
CA VAL A 295 14.83 10.55 1.74
C VAL A 295 13.95 9.39 1.33
N THR A 296 12.78 9.31 1.95
CA THR A 296 11.78 8.24 1.71
C THR A 296 10.52 8.73 1.02
N ARG A 297 10.27 10.06 1.03
CA ARG A 297 9.06 10.63 0.46
C ARG A 297 9.31 12.00 -0.16
N ILE A 298 8.80 12.17 -1.38
CA ILE A 298 8.60 13.45 -2.04
C ILE A 298 7.10 13.56 -2.30
N GLN A 299 6.45 14.65 -1.91
CA GLN A 299 5.02 14.84 -2.10
C GLN A 299 4.73 16.21 -2.71
N PHE A 300 3.99 16.22 -3.81
CA PHE A 300 3.36 17.41 -4.36
C PHE A 300 1.91 17.45 -3.92
N PHE A 301 1.48 18.58 -3.36
CA PHE A 301 0.10 18.71 -2.92
C PHE A 301 -0.38 20.15 -3.01
N THR A 302 -1.69 20.33 -2.90
CA THR A 302 -2.36 21.61 -2.88
C THR A 302 -3.20 21.72 -1.63
N ASN A 303 -3.47 22.95 -1.20
CA ASN A 303 -4.30 23.25 -0.03
C ASN A 303 -5.54 24.01 -0.46
N LYS A 304 -6.73 23.54 -0.07
CA LYS A 304 -8.03 24.22 -0.20
C LYS A 304 -8.30 24.72 -1.63
N ILE A 305 -8.10 23.86 -2.65
CA ILE A 305 -8.44 24.24 -4.03
C ILE A 305 -9.95 24.11 -4.27
N GLU A 306 -10.52 25.04 -5.01
CA GLU A 306 -11.95 25.08 -5.34
C GLU A 306 -12.27 24.35 -6.64
N SER A 307 -11.30 24.30 -7.56
CA SER A 307 -11.45 23.67 -8.87
C SER A 307 -10.32 22.69 -9.15
N ALA A 308 -10.64 21.58 -9.82
CA ALA A 308 -9.64 20.62 -10.25
C ALA A 308 -8.72 21.20 -11.32
N PHE A 309 -7.45 20.81 -11.27
CA PHE A 309 -6.47 21.13 -12.30
C PHE A 309 -5.42 20.03 -12.45
N ALA A 310 -4.68 20.05 -13.56
CA ALA A 310 -3.65 19.07 -13.86
C ALA A 310 -2.31 19.73 -14.17
N LEU A 311 -1.23 19.05 -13.75
CA LEU A 311 0.16 19.39 -14.08
C LEU A 311 0.88 18.14 -14.57
N ASP A 312 1.78 18.29 -15.52
CA ASP A 312 2.61 17.20 -16.01
C ASP A 312 4.00 17.30 -15.38
N LEU A 313 4.34 16.36 -14.53
CA LEU A 313 5.69 16.20 -14.00
C LEU A 313 6.54 15.45 -15.03
N LEU A 314 7.61 16.08 -15.46
CA LEU A 314 8.53 15.56 -16.47
C LEU A 314 9.65 14.74 -15.82
N SER A 315 10.31 15.32 -14.83
CA SER A 315 11.42 14.66 -14.11
C SER A 315 11.67 15.28 -12.74
N ILE A 316 12.35 14.52 -11.90
CA ILE A 316 13.00 14.97 -10.67
C ILE A 316 14.46 14.53 -10.76
N GLU A 317 15.39 15.44 -10.68
CA GLU A 317 16.83 15.24 -10.93
C GLU A 317 17.66 15.87 -9.81
N LEU A 318 18.81 15.28 -9.52
CA LEU A 318 19.85 15.87 -8.67
C LEU A 318 20.92 16.53 -9.54
N ASN A 319 21.44 17.66 -9.13
CA ASN A 319 22.52 18.41 -9.80
C ASN A 319 23.53 18.94 -8.80
#